data_656c3dfc724b55c7b1b7034bcceeb3ef
#
_entry.id   656c3dfc724b55c7b1b7034bcceeb3ef
#
_cell.length_a   1.000
_cell.length_b   1.000
_cell.length_c   1.000
_cell.angle_alpha   90.00
_cell.angle_beta   90.00
_cell.angle_gamma   90.00
#
_symmetry.space_group_name_H-M   'P 1'
#
loop_
_entity.id
_entity.type
_entity.pdbx_description
1 polymer ?
#
loop_
_entity_poly.entity_id
_entity_poly.type
_entity_poly.pdbx_seq_one_letter_code
_entity_poly.pdbx_strand_id
1 'polypeptide(L)'
;FLKGHNMTRKIRLGAFLPGGGQHIAAWRHPDQPADGATSLAFHRDLALEAERGLFDAYFLADGLAIAFGGGIEGGNAKVAGFEPVTLFAALAPLTTHLGFIATASTTYEEPYNTARKFASLDLISDGRAGWNVVTTATEAAAQNFNLDQQHPHAFRYRRAAEHVAVVKALWDSFEDDAFLRDKQSGQFFDPEKVHFTDHKGEHFKVKGPLNVSRSAQGHPVIVQAGQSDDGRGLAAATAEMIFTAHQQLDTAQEFYRDIKARARGLGRNPDHVLIMPGVSPFVGRTEAEAREKYDRLTSLILPEDGIALLNGLTGGTLDLSGADLDGPLPPAPPTEGMKSRQTLIRQIADENTFTIRQLYQWVASARGHFTVIGTPAQIADTLEEWFTNEGADGFNILPPWLPTGLDDFVDLVIPELQRRGLFRTAYEGRTLRENLGLPVPSAPTRNTAVTRDSVTQLPRIGRPNSAIAISAPSVGSPASVQPASAVWC
;
A
#
# COMPACT_ATOMS: atom_id res chain seq x y z
N PHE A 1 -20.41 -21.35 31.48
CA PHE A 1 -19.71 -20.99 30.26
C PHE A 1 -20.05 -19.56 29.89
N LEU A 2 -19.29 -18.62 30.40
CA LEU A 2 -19.44 -17.19 30.16
C LEU A 2 -18.84 -16.93 28.77
N LYS A 3 -19.67 -16.69 27.74
CA LYS A 3 -19.27 -16.01 26.51
C LYS A 3 -18.85 -14.59 26.93
N GLY A 4 -17.54 -14.32 26.94
CA GLY A 4 -17.02 -12.96 27.08
C GLY A 4 -17.69 -12.07 26.05
N HIS A 5 -18.00 -10.85 26.43
CA HIS A 5 -18.48 -9.81 25.55
C HIS A 5 -17.42 -9.60 24.45
N ASN A 6 -17.63 -10.23 23.30
CA ASN A 6 -16.96 -9.84 22.07
C ASN A 6 -17.44 -8.40 21.80
N MET A 7 -16.58 -7.40 22.07
CA MET A 7 -16.73 -6.13 21.38
C MET A 7 -16.76 -6.49 19.89
N THR A 8 -17.90 -6.26 19.25
CA THR A 8 -18.11 -6.66 17.85
C THR A 8 -17.03 -5.97 17.01
N ARG A 9 -16.12 -6.78 16.48
CA ARG A 9 -15.07 -6.32 15.56
C ARG A 9 -15.72 -5.51 14.43
N LYS A 10 -15.14 -4.36 14.07
CA LYS A 10 -15.63 -3.48 13.01
C LYS A 10 -14.72 -3.55 11.80
N ILE A 11 -15.29 -3.46 10.61
CA ILE A 11 -14.55 -3.29 9.35
C ILE A 11 -13.74 -1.99 9.43
N ARG A 12 -12.47 -2.05 9.00
CA ARG A 12 -11.62 -0.87 8.78
C ARG A 12 -11.64 -0.48 7.30
N LEU A 13 -11.66 0.82 7.00
CA LEU A 13 -11.71 1.30 5.63
C LEU A 13 -10.56 2.26 5.34
N GLY A 14 -9.71 1.88 4.39
CA GLY A 14 -8.78 2.79 3.73
C GLY A 14 -9.39 3.31 2.43
N ALA A 15 -9.16 4.58 2.10
CA ALA A 15 -9.54 5.18 0.83
C ALA A 15 -8.28 5.33 -0.04
N PHE A 16 -8.14 4.50 -1.07
CA PHE A 16 -7.03 4.58 -2.02
C PHE A 16 -7.44 5.52 -3.16
N LEU A 17 -6.97 6.77 -3.11
CA LEU A 17 -7.46 7.85 -3.97
C LEU A 17 -6.34 8.47 -4.83
N PRO A 18 -5.82 7.76 -5.84
CA PRO A 18 -4.99 8.41 -6.85
C PRO A 18 -5.85 9.42 -7.60
N GLY A 19 -5.44 10.68 -7.67
CA GLY A 19 -6.26 11.75 -8.25
C GLY A 19 -6.73 11.51 -9.69
N GLY A 20 -6.13 10.55 -10.40
CA GLY A 20 -6.57 10.10 -11.73
C GLY A 20 -7.58 8.93 -11.71
N GLY A 21 -8.07 8.48 -10.53
CA GLY A 21 -8.93 7.32 -10.38
C GLY A 21 -8.17 5.97 -10.47
N GLN A 22 -8.79 4.87 -10.06
CA GLN A 22 -8.17 3.55 -10.12
C GLN A 22 -8.18 2.94 -11.52
N HIS A 23 -9.31 3.04 -12.22
CA HIS A 23 -9.46 2.53 -13.58
C HIS A 23 -8.55 3.28 -14.56
N ILE A 24 -7.96 2.58 -15.55
CA ILE A 24 -7.00 3.23 -16.47
C ILE A 24 -7.63 4.33 -17.33
N ALA A 25 -8.91 4.19 -17.64
CA ALA A 25 -9.66 5.17 -18.41
C ALA A 25 -10.43 6.18 -17.55
N ALA A 26 -10.22 6.21 -16.22
CA ALA A 26 -10.99 7.09 -15.33
C ALA A 26 -10.89 8.57 -15.71
N TRP A 27 -9.71 9.05 -16.08
CA TRP A 27 -9.47 10.44 -16.48
C TRP A 27 -10.28 10.89 -17.71
N ARG A 28 -10.78 9.92 -18.51
CA ARG A 28 -11.65 10.16 -19.67
C ARG A 28 -13.13 10.21 -19.30
N HIS A 29 -13.47 9.84 -18.05
CA HIS A 29 -14.86 9.93 -17.59
C HIS A 29 -15.26 11.40 -17.44
N PRO A 30 -16.46 11.81 -17.92
CA PRO A 30 -16.89 13.23 -17.87
C PRO A 30 -16.85 13.86 -16.48
N ASP A 31 -17.12 13.09 -15.42
CA ASP A 31 -17.15 13.59 -14.05
C ASP A 31 -15.74 13.69 -13.42
N GLN A 32 -14.73 13.07 -14.03
CA GLN A 32 -13.37 13.05 -13.52
C GLN A 32 -12.61 14.29 -14.02
N PRO A 33 -12.06 15.15 -13.14
CA PRO A 33 -11.17 16.21 -13.57
C PRO A 33 -9.94 15.64 -14.27
N ALA A 34 -9.62 16.14 -15.46
CA ALA A 34 -8.50 15.65 -16.27
C ALA A 34 -7.13 15.87 -15.58
N ASP A 35 -7.01 16.93 -14.78
CA ASP A 35 -5.82 17.31 -14.00
C ASP A 35 -5.89 16.86 -12.52
N GLY A 36 -6.86 16.03 -12.16
CA GLY A 36 -7.14 15.64 -10.78
C GLY A 36 -5.90 15.13 -10.01
N ALA A 37 -5.00 14.44 -10.69
CA ALA A 37 -3.78 13.92 -10.06
C ALA A 37 -2.80 15.00 -9.54
N THR A 38 -2.89 16.22 -10.07
CA THR A 38 -2.04 17.37 -9.71
C THR A 38 -2.84 18.57 -9.19
N SER A 39 -4.12 18.39 -8.90
CA SER A 39 -4.99 19.42 -8.32
C SER A 39 -5.08 19.28 -6.81
N LEU A 40 -4.44 20.19 -6.06
CA LEU A 40 -4.52 20.21 -4.59
C LEU A 40 -5.98 20.41 -4.12
N ALA A 41 -6.75 21.25 -4.81
CA ALA A 41 -8.17 21.47 -4.49
C ALA A 41 -8.98 20.17 -4.61
N PHE A 42 -8.74 19.40 -5.66
CA PHE A 42 -9.41 18.12 -5.84
C PHE A 42 -9.02 17.09 -4.76
N HIS A 43 -7.72 16.95 -4.44
CA HIS A 43 -7.29 16.08 -3.34
C HIS A 43 -7.82 16.51 -1.97
N ARG A 44 -7.98 17.84 -1.73
CA ARG A 44 -8.66 18.36 -0.54
C ARG A 44 -10.10 17.86 -0.45
N ASP A 45 -10.84 18.00 -1.54
CA ASP A 45 -12.26 17.62 -1.60
C ASP A 45 -12.42 16.10 -1.40
N LEU A 46 -11.53 15.30 -1.98
CA LEU A 46 -11.47 13.84 -1.74
C LEU A 46 -11.15 13.49 -0.28
N ALA A 47 -10.24 14.22 0.36
CA ALA A 47 -9.91 14.00 1.77
C ALA A 47 -11.10 14.32 2.68
N LEU A 48 -11.79 15.43 2.43
CA LEU A 48 -12.99 15.81 3.18
C LEU A 48 -14.13 14.80 2.97
N GLU A 49 -14.30 14.29 1.77
CA GLU A 49 -15.30 13.27 1.47
C GLU A 49 -14.97 11.93 2.15
N ALA A 50 -13.71 11.50 2.13
CA ALA A 50 -13.28 10.31 2.86
C ALA A 50 -13.48 10.47 4.39
N GLU A 51 -13.22 11.67 4.94
CA GLU A 51 -13.50 11.95 6.35
C GLU A 51 -15.00 11.92 6.65
N ARG A 52 -15.85 12.50 5.79
CA ARG A 52 -17.32 12.43 5.91
C ARG A 52 -17.80 10.98 5.92
N GLY A 53 -17.19 10.12 5.10
CA GLY A 53 -17.44 8.69 5.04
C GLY A 53 -16.82 7.90 6.19
N LEU A 54 -16.18 8.54 7.17
CA LEU A 54 -15.55 7.92 8.34
C LEU A 54 -14.44 6.91 7.99
N PHE A 55 -13.75 7.08 6.88
CA PHE A 55 -12.60 6.26 6.53
C PHE A 55 -11.48 6.39 7.55
N ASP A 56 -10.74 5.30 7.78
CA ASP A 56 -9.59 5.31 8.68
C ASP A 56 -8.44 6.14 8.10
N ALA A 57 -8.20 6.03 6.79
CA ALA A 57 -7.09 6.75 6.16
C ALA A 57 -7.29 7.01 4.66
N TYR A 58 -6.73 8.11 4.19
CA TYR A 58 -6.37 8.35 2.80
C TYR A 58 -5.03 7.69 2.51
N PHE A 59 -5.02 6.73 1.62
CA PHE A 59 -3.82 6.01 1.21
C PHE A 59 -3.40 6.42 -0.20
N LEU A 60 -2.11 6.77 -0.38
CA LEU A 60 -1.56 7.12 -1.68
C LEU A 60 -0.28 6.34 -1.96
N ALA A 61 -0.30 5.57 -3.05
CA ALA A 61 0.90 4.95 -3.59
C ALA A 61 1.81 5.98 -4.25
N ASP A 62 3.08 5.65 -4.33
CA ASP A 62 4.09 6.46 -5.02
C ASP A 62 4.95 5.60 -5.93
N GLY A 63 5.45 6.21 -7.00
CA GLY A 63 6.38 5.62 -7.93
C GLY A 63 7.49 6.59 -8.29
N LEU A 64 8.72 6.14 -8.09
CA LEU A 64 9.93 6.94 -8.27
C LEU A 64 10.40 7.02 -9.73
N ALA A 65 9.52 6.67 -10.66
CA ALA A 65 9.71 6.81 -12.10
C ALA A 65 8.35 6.84 -12.80
N ILE A 66 8.31 7.37 -13.99
CA ILE A 66 7.12 7.24 -14.82
C ILE A 66 6.95 5.76 -15.19
N ALA A 67 5.82 5.20 -14.78
CA ALA A 67 5.47 3.83 -15.12
C ALA A 67 4.69 3.82 -16.42
N PHE A 68 5.37 3.47 -17.49
CA PHE A 68 4.73 3.25 -18.78
C PHE A 68 4.51 1.76 -19.03
N GLY A 69 3.25 1.34 -19.14
CA GLY A 69 2.98 0.22 -20.00
C GLY A 69 2.89 0.76 -21.43
N GLY A 70 3.94 0.61 -22.26
CA GLY A 70 3.92 1.07 -23.63
C GLY A 70 4.79 2.28 -23.98
N GLY A 71 5.57 2.82 -23.04
CA GLY A 71 6.50 3.94 -23.30
C GLY A 71 5.86 5.32 -23.19
N ILE A 72 6.68 6.37 -23.25
CA ILE A 72 6.28 7.79 -23.25
C ILE A 72 5.32 8.11 -24.38
N GLU A 73 5.43 7.40 -25.49
CA GLU A 73 4.71 7.62 -26.74
C GLU A 73 3.20 7.36 -26.62
N GLY A 74 2.77 6.56 -25.65
CA GLY A 74 1.36 6.23 -25.43
C GLY A 74 0.50 7.32 -24.78
N GLY A 75 1.10 8.41 -24.28
CA GLY A 75 0.34 9.55 -23.73
C GLY A 75 -0.55 9.23 -22.52
N ASN A 76 -0.18 8.24 -21.71
CA ASN A 76 -0.99 7.79 -20.57
C ASN A 76 -1.09 8.86 -19.47
N ALA A 77 -2.28 9.08 -18.92
CA ALA A 77 -2.55 10.10 -17.89
C ALA A 77 -1.88 9.88 -16.53
N LYS A 78 -1.32 8.70 -16.27
CA LYS A 78 -0.67 8.38 -14.98
C LYS A 78 0.83 8.71 -14.94
N VAL A 79 1.21 9.77 -15.61
CA VAL A 79 2.61 10.23 -15.72
C VAL A 79 3.00 11.22 -14.62
N ALA A 80 2.04 11.90 -14.00
CA ALA A 80 2.29 12.93 -13.02
C ALA A 80 1.32 12.82 -11.84
N GLY A 81 1.80 13.15 -10.67
CA GLY A 81 1.04 13.22 -9.42
C GLY A 81 1.87 13.90 -8.35
N PHE A 82 1.27 14.22 -7.22
CA PHE A 82 1.99 14.73 -6.06
C PHE A 82 2.79 13.62 -5.37
N GLU A 83 3.95 13.99 -4.80
CA GLU A 83 4.65 13.17 -3.82
C GLU A 83 3.80 13.08 -2.53
N PRO A 84 3.57 11.87 -2.00
CA PRO A 84 2.56 11.67 -0.96
C PRO A 84 2.80 12.42 0.35
N VAL A 85 4.05 12.47 0.85
CA VAL A 85 4.34 13.13 2.14
C VAL A 85 4.09 14.62 2.05
N THR A 86 4.49 15.24 0.95
CA THR A 86 4.28 16.66 0.69
C THR A 86 2.80 17.00 0.53
N LEU A 87 2.07 16.19 -0.24
CA LEU A 87 0.63 16.35 -0.40
C LEU A 87 -0.09 16.25 0.94
N PHE A 88 0.21 15.20 1.70
CA PHE A 88 -0.47 14.95 2.96
C PHE A 88 -0.14 15.96 4.05
N ALA A 89 1.06 16.54 4.03
CA ALA A 89 1.37 17.67 4.89
C ALA A 89 0.49 18.91 4.61
N ALA A 90 0.07 19.09 3.36
CA ALA A 90 -0.86 20.16 2.98
C ALA A 90 -2.32 19.82 3.31
N LEU A 91 -2.71 18.55 3.27
CA LEU A 91 -4.10 18.11 3.51
C LEU A 91 -4.42 17.87 4.98
N ALA A 92 -3.46 17.41 5.77
CA ALA A 92 -3.67 17.02 7.17
C ALA A 92 -4.29 18.13 8.04
N PRO A 93 -3.90 19.43 7.90
CA PRO A 93 -4.55 20.51 8.66
C PRO A 93 -6.00 20.81 8.25
N LEU A 94 -6.47 20.27 7.13
CA LEU A 94 -7.82 20.50 6.61
C LEU A 94 -8.83 19.44 7.08
N THR A 95 -8.35 18.39 7.76
CA THR A 95 -9.14 17.30 8.32
C THR A 95 -8.89 17.15 9.81
N THR A 96 -9.78 16.45 10.52
CA THR A 96 -9.71 16.28 11.98
C THR A 96 -9.36 14.86 12.40
N HIS A 97 -9.86 13.84 11.70
CA HIS A 97 -9.78 12.44 12.08
C HIS A 97 -9.15 11.53 11.03
N LEU A 98 -9.26 11.90 9.75
CA LEU A 98 -8.74 11.09 8.64
C LEU A 98 -7.23 10.90 8.76
N GLY A 99 -6.79 9.64 8.73
CA GLY A 99 -5.36 9.30 8.66
C GLY A 99 -4.78 9.49 7.26
N PHE A 100 -3.44 9.55 7.17
CA PHE A 100 -2.71 9.77 5.93
C PHE A 100 -1.60 8.74 5.77
N ILE A 101 -1.78 7.76 4.90
CA ILE A 101 -0.80 6.71 4.63
C ILE A 101 -0.02 7.07 3.37
N ALA A 102 1.19 7.59 3.57
CA ALA A 102 2.11 7.96 2.50
C ALA A 102 3.05 6.81 2.14
N THR A 103 3.31 6.61 0.87
CA THR A 103 4.30 5.65 0.38
C THR A 103 5.69 6.29 0.35
N ALA A 104 6.71 5.55 0.84
CA ALA A 104 8.11 5.91 0.68
C ALA A 104 9.01 4.68 0.57
N SER A 105 10.01 4.76 -0.31
CA SER A 105 10.91 3.66 -0.66
C SER A 105 12.02 3.47 0.34
N THR A 106 12.22 2.23 0.80
CA THR A 106 13.39 1.85 1.62
C THR A 106 14.65 1.65 0.78
N THR A 107 14.52 1.54 -0.54
CA THR A 107 15.66 1.30 -1.44
C THR A 107 16.46 2.56 -1.71
N TYR A 108 15.80 3.69 -1.90
CA TYR A 108 16.44 4.93 -2.34
C TYR A 108 16.44 6.05 -1.30
N GLU A 109 15.67 5.89 -0.22
CA GLU A 109 15.66 6.84 0.90
C GLU A 109 16.70 6.44 1.96
N GLU A 110 17.21 7.44 2.68
CA GLU A 110 18.01 7.24 3.89
C GLU A 110 17.10 7.20 5.13
N PRO A 111 17.30 6.25 6.07
CA PRO A 111 16.37 6.07 7.19
C PRO A 111 16.23 7.30 8.08
N TYR A 112 17.27 8.11 8.24
CA TYR A 112 17.18 9.37 9.01
C TYR A 112 16.21 10.37 8.37
N ASN A 113 16.25 10.51 7.02
CA ASN A 113 15.31 11.38 6.31
C ASN A 113 13.89 10.82 6.31
N THR A 114 13.73 9.52 6.13
CA THR A 114 12.41 8.86 6.25
C THR A 114 11.83 9.11 7.65
N ALA A 115 12.60 8.87 8.71
CA ALA A 115 12.14 9.09 10.08
C ALA A 115 11.70 10.56 10.30
N ARG A 116 12.49 11.54 9.82
CA ARG A 116 12.14 12.97 9.94
C ARG A 116 10.87 13.35 9.22
N LYS A 117 10.74 12.93 7.96
CA LYS A 117 9.57 13.23 7.12
C LYS A 117 8.29 12.72 7.78
N PHE A 118 8.27 11.43 8.16
CA PHE A 118 7.09 10.80 8.76
C PHE A 118 6.80 11.29 10.18
N ALA A 119 7.81 11.54 11.01
CA ALA A 119 7.60 12.16 12.32
C ALA A 119 7.03 13.59 12.19
N SER A 120 7.50 14.36 11.20
CA SER A 120 6.97 15.70 10.92
C SER A 120 5.53 15.65 10.43
N LEU A 121 5.21 14.76 9.49
CA LEU A 121 3.84 14.53 9.03
C LEU A 121 2.92 14.12 10.18
N ASP A 122 3.43 13.26 11.08
CA ASP A 122 2.69 12.79 12.23
C ASP A 122 2.37 13.91 13.22
N LEU A 123 3.30 14.80 13.47
CA LEU A 123 3.05 16.01 14.29
C LEU A 123 2.09 16.98 13.60
N ILE A 124 2.24 17.22 12.29
CA ILE A 124 1.34 18.10 11.51
C ILE A 124 -0.09 17.58 11.53
N SER A 125 -0.25 16.27 11.54
CA SER A 125 -1.56 15.60 11.51
C SER A 125 -2.11 15.24 12.90
N ASP A 126 -1.46 15.65 14.00
CA ASP A 126 -1.85 15.26 15.37
C ASP A 126 -1.96 13.74 15.57
N GLY A 127 -0.95 12.99 15.09
CA GLY A 127 -0.87 11.54 15.27
C GLY A 127 -1.69 10.75 14.26
N ARG A 128 -1.79 11.20 13.00
CA ARG A 128 -2.60 10.52 11.98
C ARG A 128 -1.79 10.04 10.76
N ALA A 129 -0.45 10.03 10.84
CA ALA A 129 0.39 9.56 9.76
C ALA A 129 0.57 8.03 9.78
N GLY A 130 0.68 7.46 8.59
CA GLY A 130 1.12 6.10 8.33
C GLY A 130 2.16 6.07 7.21
N TRP A 131 3.06 5.09 7.26
CA TRP A 131 4.10 4.86 6.25
C TRP A 131 3.89 3.54 5.53
N ASN A 132 3.54 3.60 4.24
CA ASN A 132 3.56 2.44 3.38
C ASN A 132 5.00 2.16 2.93
N VAL A 133 5.56 1.10 3.48
CA VAL A 133 6.95 0.67 3.29
C VAL A 133 7.06 -0.13 2.00
N VAL A 134 7.76 0.40 1.00
CA VAL A 134 7.97 -0.28 -0.28
C VAL A 134 9.45 -0.48 -0.59
N THR A 135 9.76 -1.55 -1.31
CA THR A 135 11.13 -1.88 -1.73
C THR A 135 11.43 -1.47 -3.16
N THR A 136 10.56 -0.76 -3.81
CA THR A 136 10.61 -0.31 -5.21
C THR A 136 11.29 -1.31 -6.16
N ALA A 137 10.54 -1.85 -7.12
CA ALA A 137 11.01 -2.99 -7.92
C ALA A 137 11.43 -2.62 -9.36
N THR A 138 11.31 -1.35 -9.77
CA THR A 138 11.40 -0.95 -11.17
C THR A 138 12.81 -0.52 -11.58
N GLU A 139 13.27 -0.96 -12.75
CA GLU A 139 14.54 -0.52 -13.33
C GLU A 139 14.57 1.00 -13.57
N ALA A 140 13.48 1.56 -14.10
CA ALA A 140 13.37 3.00 -14.34
C ALA A 140 13.57 3.84 -13.07
N ALA A 141 13.14 3.33 -11.91
CA ALA A 141 13.43 4.00 -10.64
C ALA A 141 14.93 3.93 -10.30
N ALA A 142 15.58 2.78 -10.49
CA ALA A 142 17.01 2.64 -10.24
C ALA A 142 17.85 3.69 -11.00
N GLN A 143 17.51 3.92 -12.26
CA GLN A 143 18.19 4.89 -13.14
C GLN A 143 18.02 6.35 -12.68
N ASN A 144 16.95 6.66 -11.94
CA ASN A 144 16.77 7.98 -11.33
C ASN A 144 17.60 8.17 -10.03
N PHE A 145 18.18 7.08 -9.48
CA PHE A 145 18.92 7.07 -8.22
C PHE A 145 20.36 6.52 -8.36
N ASN A 146 21.05 6.92 -9.42
CA ASN A 146 22.46 6.62 -9.68
C ASN A 146 22.80 5.13 -9.87
N LEU A 147 21.84 4.32 -10.30
CA LEU A 147 22.05 2.91 -10.58
C LEU A 147 21.73 2.60 -12.05
N ASP A 148 22.55 1.79 -12.69
CA ASP A 148 22.28 1.30 -14.05
C ASP A 148 21.20 0.21 -14.05
N GLN A 149 21.13 -0.56 -12.97
CA GLN A 149 20.22 -1.69 -12.80
C GLN A 149 19.65 -1.72 -11.36
N GLN A 150 18.47 -2.29 -11.22
CA GLN A 150 17.83 -2.48 -9.94
C GLN A 150 18.60 -3.49 -9.06
N HIS A 151 18.64 -3.22 -7.76
CA HIS A 151 19.18 -4.17 -6.79
C HIS A 151 18.40 -5.50 -6.81
N PRO A 152 19.09 -6.64 -6.58
CA PRO A 152 18.42 -7.93 -6.44
C PRO A 152 17.32 -7.93 -5.38
N HIS A 153 16.25 -8.69 -5.61
CA HIS A 153 15.09 -8.78 -4.72
C HIS A 153 15.48 -9.03 -3.24
N ALA A 154 16.29 -10.06 -2.96
CA ALA A 154 16.71 -10.39 -1.59
C ALA A 154 17.52 -9.26 -0.92
N PHE A 155 18.36 -8.53 -1.69
CA PHE A 155 19.09 -7.37 -1.17
C PHE A 155 18.12 -6.27 -0.73
N ARG A 156 17.13 -5.94 -1.56
CA ARG A 156 16.15 -4.90 -1.26
C ARG A 156 15.35 -5.19 0.02
N TYR A 157 14.97 -6.45 0.24
CA TYR A 157 14.23 -6.85 1.45
C TYR A 157 15.10 -6.86 2.72
N ARG A 158 16.38 -7.27 2.64
CA ARG A 158 17.30 -7.14 3.79
C ARG A 158 17.54 -5.68 4.15
N ARG A 159 17.79 -4.83 3.14
CA ARG A 159 17.92 -3.39 3.34
C ARG A 159 16.65 -2.77 3.95
N ALA A 160 15.46 -3.17 3.47
CA ALA A 160 14.18 -2.70 3.98
C ALA A 160 13.98 -3.08 5.46
N ALA A 161 14.30 -4.30 5.85
CA ALA A 161 14.20 -4.74 7.23
C ALA A 161 15.06 -3.90 8.17
N GLU A 162 16.32 -3.64 7.79
CA GLU A 162 17.22 -2.78 8.55
C GLU A 162 16.74 -1.31 8.55
N HIS A 163 16.26 -0.81 7.40
CA HIS A 163 15.73 0.55 7.28
C HIS A 163 14.56 0.78 8.26
N VAL A 164 13.57 -0.11 8.28
CA VAL A 164 12.40 -0.01 9.19
C VAL A 164 12.85 -0.06 10.65
N ALA A 165 13.79 -0.93 11.00
CA ALA A 165 14.30 -1.02 12.37
C ALA A 165 14.99 0.28 12.80
N VAL A 166 15.80 0.88 11.93
CA VAL A 166 16.48 2.16 12.20
C VAL A 166 15.48 3.32 12.31
N VAL A 167 14.49 3.38 11.43
CA VAL A 167 13.43 4.41 11.49
C VAL A 167 12.65 4.33 12.79
N LYS A 168 12.24 3.15 13.22
CA LYS A 168 11.53 2.95 14.50
C LYS A 168 12.41 3.36 15.68
N ALA A 169 13.68 3.00 15.70
CA ALA A 169 14.62 3.40 16.74
C ALA A 169 14.83 4.93 16.78
N LEU A 170 14.79 5.60 15.63
CA LEU A 170 14.86 7.05 15.55
C LEU A 170 13.58 7.73 16.09
N TRP A 171 12.42 7.17 15.87
CA TRP A 171 11.16 7.66 16.45
C TRP A 171 11.13 7.53 17.99
N ASP A 172 11.92 6.61 18.52
CA ASP A 172 12.11 6.41 19.96
C ASP A 172 13.31 7.20 20.53
N SER A 173 13.74 8.27 19.86
CA SER A 173 14.86 9.13 20.36
C SER A 173 14.52 9.93 21.62
N PHE A 174 13.26 10.19 21.88
CA PHE A 174 12.80 10.95 23.04
C PHE A 174 11.71 10.20 23.78
N GLU A 175 11.75 10.23 25.12
CA GLU A 175 10.62 9.82 25.95
C GLU A 175 9.47 10.84 25.82
N ASP A 176 8.23 10.41 26.12
CA ASP A 176 7.04 11.23 25.89
C ASP A 176 7.06 12.56 26.66
N ASP A 177 7.70 12.59 27.82
CA ASP A 177 7.82 13.76 28.71
C ASP A 177 9.23 14.40 28.66
N ALA A 178 10.04 14.09 27.63
CA ALA A 178 11.39 14.62 27.51
C ALA A 178 11.44 16.15 27.31
N PHE A 179 10.42 16.76 26.70
CA PHE A 179 10.39 18.20 26.40
C PHE A 179 9.72 19.02 27.50
N LEU A 180 10.49 19.56 28.45
CA LEU A 180 10.03 20.34 29.59
C LEU A 180 9.54 21.72 29.20
N ARG A 181 10.18 22.37 28.22
CA ARG A 181 9.90 23.75 27.75
C ARG A 181 9.74 24.76 28.89
N ASP A 182 10.52 24.57 29.98
CA ASP A 182 10.50 25.44 31.14
C ASP A 182 11.19 26.76 30.84
N LYS A 183 10.39 27.83 30.69
CA LYS A 183 10.86 29.18 30.40
C LYS A 183 11.53 29.83 31.62
N GLN A 184 11.23 29.37 32.83
CA GLN A 184 11.76 29.96 34.05
C GLN A 184 13.19 29.49 34.32
N SER A 185 13.43 28.19 34.25
CA SER A 185 14.77 27.59 34.38
C SER A 185 15.62 27.70 33.12
N GLY A 186 14.98 27.88 31.95
CA GLY A 186 15.63 27.82 30.64
C GLY A 186 15.86 26.38 30.15
N GLN A 187 15.37 25.36 30.86
CA GLN A 187 15.51 23.97 30.48
C GLN A 187 14.45 23.61 29.45
N PHE A 188 14.87 23.39 28.20
CA PHE A 188 13.96 23.07 27.11
C PHE A 188 13.60 21.59 27.07
N PHE A 189 14.57 20.69 27.30
CA PHE A 189 14.37 19.26 27.38
C PHE A 189 15.23 18.64 28.48
N ASP A 190 14.88 17.42 28.92
CA ASP A 190 15.65 16.60 29.83
C ASP A 190 16.67 15.75 29.05
N PRO A 191 17.99 15.99 29.16
CA PRO A 191 19.02 15.21 28.47
C PRO A 191 19.02 13.70 28.85
N GLU A 192 18.52 13.38 30.06
CA GLU A 192 18.45 12.01 30.54
C GLU A 192 17.38 11.16 29.79
N LYS A 193 16.43 11.83 29.14
CA LYS A 193 15.32 11.25 28.36
C LYS A 193 15.56 11.26 26.86
N VAL A 194 16.82 11.40 26.43
CA VAL A 194 17.24 11.35 25.03
C VAL A 194 18.04 10.09 24.78
N HIS A 195 17.63 9.35 23.76
CA HIS A 195 18.22 8.07 23.39
C HIS A 195 18.89 8.13 22.02
N PHE A 196 20.16 7.75 21.97
CA PHE A 196 20.91 7.67 20.72
C PHE A 196 20.67 6.31 20.06
N THR A 197 20.37 6.33 18.79
CA THR A 197 20.19 5.10 17.99
C THR A 197 21.50 4.31 17.88
N ASP A 198 22.64 4.99 17.67
CA ASP A 198 24.01 4.43 17.53
C ASP A 198 24.07 3.15 16.66
N HIS A 199 23.22 3.08 15.63
CA HIS A 199 23.08 1.93 14.76
C HIS A 199 24.31 1.75 13.86
N LYS A 200 24.79 0.52 13.75
CA LYS A 200 25.87 0.07 12.85
C LYS A 200 25.51 -1.30 12.29
N GLY A 201 24.83 -1.29 11.14
CA GLY A 201 24.36 -2.50 10.47
C GLY A 201 25.08 -2.80 9.15
N GLU A 202 24.51 -3.71 8.39
CA GLU A 202 25.01 -4.12 7.07
C GLU A 202 24.87 -2.97 6.06
N HIS A 203 23.73 -2.26 6.10
CA HIS A 203 23.37 -1.25 5.09
C HIS A 203 23.46 0.17 5.61
N PHE A 204 23.34 0.40 6.93
CA PHE A 204 23.24 1.74 7.49
C PHE A 204 24.13 1.96 8.72
N LYS A 205 24.60 3.21 8.87
CA LYS A 205 25.26 3.71 10.06
C LYS A 205 24.58 5.02 10.46
N VAL A 206 23.83 5.00 11.55
CA VAL A 206 23.02 6.16 11.98
C VAL A 206 23.21 6.40 13.47
N LYS A 207 23.76 7.56 13.83
CA LYS A 207 24.04 7.91 15.21
C LYS A 207 22.76 8.30 15.97
N GLY A 208 21.86 9.06 15.36
CA GLY A 208 20.78 9.72 16.07
C GLY A 208 21.27 10.81 17.02
N PRO A 209 20.43 11.34 17.92
CA PRO A 209 18.99 11.12 17.96
C PRO A 209 18.28 11.78 16.78
N LEU A 210 16.99 11.47 16.58
CA LEU A 210 16.14 12.22 15.67
C LEU A 210 15.96 13.66 16.20
N ASN A 211 15.83 14.63 15.31
CA ASN A 211 15.59 16.03 15.67
C ASN A 211 14.11 16.45 15.59
N VAL A 212 13.21 15.49 15.73
CA VAL A 212 11.76 15.68 15.79
C VAL A 212 11.24 14.96 17.03
N SER A 213 10.36 15.60 17.79
CA SER A 213 9.77 14.99 19.00
C SER A 213 8.84 13.84 18.64
N ARG A 214 8.62 12.95 19.60
CA ARG A 214 7.66 11.86 19.50
C ARG A 214 6.24 12.41 19.39
N SER A 215 5.40 11.80 18.58
CA SER A 215 4.00 12.19 18.38
C SER A 215 3.05 11.55 19.39
N ALA A 216 1.78 11.99 19.39
CA ALA A 216 0.73 11.45 20.26
C ALA A 216 0.45 9.96 20.04
N GLN A 217 0.65 9.43 18.81
CA GLN A 217 0.50 7.99 18.54
C GLN A 217 1.82 7.21 18.69
N GLY A 218 2.90 7.86 19.11
CA GLY A 218 4.22 7.27 19.31
C GLY A 218 4.98 7.04 18.01
N HIS A 219 4.51 6.16 17.16
CA HIS A 219 5.05 5.90 15.81
C HIS A 219 3.96 6.07 14.76
N PRO A 220 4.27 6.63 13.59
CA PRO A 220 3.45 6.46 12.39
C PRO A 220 3.09 4.98 12.17
N VAL A 221 1.86 4.70 11.72
CA VAL A 221 1.42 3.32 11.48
C VAL A 221 2.23 2.73 10.32
N ILE A 222 2.79 1.53 10.51
CA ILE A 222 3.56 0.84 9.47
C ILE A 222 2.61 0.03 8.59
N VAL A 223 2.62 0.35 7.30
CA VAL A 223 1.81 -0.31 6.27
C VAL A 223 2.72 -1.01 5.27
N GLN A 224 2.29 -2.13 4.72
CA GLN A 224 3.00 -2.85 3.66
C GLN A 224 2.04 -3.48 2.64
N ALA A 225 2.58 -3.83 1.47
CA ALA A 225 1.82 -4.46 0.39
C ALA A 225 2.52 -5.67 -0.26
N GLY A 226 3.59 -6.19 0.35
CA GLY A 226 4.39 -7.29 -0.20
C GLY A 226 3.70 -8.66 -0.10
N GLN A 227 3.56 -9.37 -1.22
CA GLN A 227 2.94 -10.71 -1.27
C GLN A 227 3.95 -11.85 -1.49
N SER A 228 5.20 -11.56 -1.87
CA SER A 228 6.27 -12.57 -1.94
C SER A 228 6.58 -13.14 -0.55
N ASP A 229 7.28 -14.26 -0.47
CA ASP A 229 7.64 -14.85 0.84
C ASP A 229 8.46 -13.90 1.69
N ASP A 230 9.46 -13.22 1.10
CA ASP A 230 10.22 -12.15 1.76
C ASP A 230 9.31 -10.99 2.19
N GLY A 231 8.36 -10.59 1.32
CA GLY A 231 7.38 -9.55 1.63
C GLY A 231 6.47 -9.92 2.79
N ARG A 232 5.94 -11.13 2.82
CA ARG A 232 5.14 -11.66 3.93
C ARG A 232 5.95 -11.75 5.22
N GLY A 233 7.23 -12.17 5.13
CA GLY A 233 8.14 -12.20 6.28
C GLY A 233 8.36 -10.82 6.89
N LEU A 234 8.67 -9.82 6.06
CA LEU A 234 8.86 -8.44 6.50
C LEU A 234 7.56 -7.84 7.05
N ALA A 235 6.41 -8.08 6.36
CA ALA A 235 5.11 -7.61 6.81
C ALA A 235 4.72 -8.20 8.17
N ALA A 236 4.85 -9.51 8.34
CA ALA A 236 4.56 -10.18 9.61
C ALA A 236 5.45 -9.67 10.75
N ALA A 237 6.69 -9.28 10.46
CA ALA A 237 7.62 -8.76 11.47
C ALA A 237 7.35 -7.29 11.83
N THR A 238 6.88 -6.47 10.89
CA THR A 238 6.91 -5.00 11.06
C THR A 238 5.59 -4.30 10.83
N ALA A 239 4.74 -4.79 9.91
CA ALA A 239 3.51 -4.11 9.50
C ALA A 239 2.41 -4.20 10.57
N GLU A 240 1.58 -3.18 10.61
CA GLU A 240 0.36 -3.07 11.42
C GLU A 240 -0.89 -3.06 10.52
N MET A 241 -0.71 -2.73 9.25
CA MET A 241 -1.72 -2.83 8.21
C MET A 241 -1.07 -3.40 6.93
N ILE A 242 -1.75 -4.30 6.25
CA ILE A 242 -1.25 -4.94 5.04
C ILE A 242 -2.29 -4.79 3.92
N PHE A 243 -1.91 -4.07 2.88
CA PHE A 243 -2.69 -3.95 1.66
C PHE A 243 -2.41 -5.15 0.74
N THR A 244 -3.46 -5.84 0.29
CA THR A 244 -3.34 -7.05 -0.51
C THR A 244 -4.21 -7.02 -1.76
N ALA A 245 -3.92 -7.91 -2.71
CA ALA A 245 -4.73 -8.10 -3.90
C ALA A 245 -5.14 -9.58 -3.98
N HIS A 246 -6.42 -9.85 -3.76
CA HIS A 246 -7.05 -11.17 -3.88
C HIS A 246 -8.34 -11.04 -4.66
N GLN A 247 -8.63 -12.03 -5.51
CA GLN A 247 -9.86 -12.08 -6.32
C GLN A 247 -10.91 -13.00 -5.70
N GLN A 248 -10.48 -13.91 -4.84
CA GLN A 248 -11.32 -14.97 -4.27
C GLN A 248 -11.11 -15.05 -2.77
N LEU A 249 -12.17 -15.38 -2.05
CA LEU A 249 -12.17 -15.45 -0.59
C LEU A 249 -11.19 -16.49 -0.04
N ASP A 250 -11.10 -17.65 -0.67
CA ASP A 250 -10.23 -18.76 -0.26
C ASP A 250 -8.75 -18.35 -0.29
N THR A 251 -8.30 -17.70 -1.37
CA THR A 251 -6.92 -17.17 -1.46
C THR A 251 -6.65 -16.06 -0.45
N ALA A 252 -7.64 -15.23 -0.15
CA ALA A 252 -7.55 -14.21 0.90
C ALA A 252 -7.44 -14.85 2.29
N GLN A 253 -8.22 -15.91 2.57
CA GLN A 253 -8.16 -16.68 3.81
C GLN A 253 -6.81 -17.38 4.01
N GLU A 254 -6.23 -17.95 2.97
CA GLU A 254 -4.89 -18.54 3.02
C GLU A 254 -3.84 -17.50 3.40
N PHE A 255 -3.86 -16.35 2.74
CA PHE A 255 -2.97 -15.23 3.06
C PHE A 255 -3.18 -14.73 4.50
N TYR A 256 -4.43 -14.56 4.91
CA TYR A 256 -4.79 -14.12 6.27
C TYR A 256 -4.22 -15.06 7.32
N ARG A 257 -4.45 -16.36 7.18
CA ARG A 257 -3.93 -17.38 8.10
C ARG A 257 -2.41 -17.42 8.14
N ASP A 258 -1.74 -17.33 6.98
CA ASP A 258 -0.28 -17.31 6.89
C ASP A 258 0.32 -16.10 7.64
N ILE A 259 -0.16 -14.90 7.36
CA ILE A 259 0.34 -13.67 8.02
C ILE A 259 0.08 -13.70 9.53
N LYS A 260 -1.14 -14.04 9.95
CA LYS A 260 -1.48 -14.12 11.38
C LYS A 260 -0.62 -15.18 12.11
N ALA A 261 -0.34 -16.31 11.47
CA ALA A 261 0.54 -17.35 12.01
C ALA A 261 1.99 -16.87 12.12
N ARG A 262 2.54 -16.24 11.08
CA ARG A 262 3.90 -15.67 11.09
C ARG A 262 4.05 -14.60 12.19
N ALA A 263 3.10 -13.68 12.31
CA ALA A 263 3.10 -12.64 13.33
C ALA A 263 3.12 -13.26 14.75
N ARG A 264 2.26 -14.26 14.98
CA ARG A 264 2.25 -15.02 16.26
C ARG A 264 3.57 -15.73 16.53
N GLY A 265 4.17 -16.35 15.51
CA GLY A 265 5.48 -17.00 15.60
C GLY A 265 6.62 -16.04 15.96
N LEU A 266 6.47 -14.75 15.64
CA LEU A 266 7.37 -13.65 15.99
C LEU A 266 7.03 -12.98 17.34
N GLY A 267 6.10 -13.53 18.11
CA GLY A 267 5.67 -12.98 19.41
C GLY A 267 4.79 -11.73 19.31
N ARG A 268 4.29 -11.40 18.11
CA ARG A 268 3.37 -10.27 17.91
C ARG A 268 1.92 -10.70 18.10
N ASN A 269 1.10 -9.80 18.64
CA ASN A 269 -0.34 -10.02 18.63
C ASN A 269 -0.88 -9.99 17.19
N PRO A 270 -1.46 -11.09 16.68
CA PRO A 270 -1.99 -11.12 15.31
C PRO A 270 -3.15 -10.14 15.09
N ASP A 271 -3.89 -9.76 16.13
CA ASP A 271 -4.99 -8.79 16.01
C ASP A 271 -4.50 -7.35 15.76
N HIS A 272 -3.21 -7.10 15.99
CA HIS A 272 -2.55 -5.83 15.66
C HIS A 272 -1.88 -5.83 14.27
N VAL A 273 -2.24 -6.77 13.41
CA VAL A 273 -1.80 -6.85 12.01
C VAL A 273 -3.05 -6.93 11.15
N LEU A 274 -3.53 -5.78 10.69
CA LEU A 274 -4.77 -5.66 9.95
C LEU A 274 -4.56 -6.00 8.47
N ILE A 275 -5.33 -6.94 7.94
CA ILE A 275 -5.26 -7.36 6.54
C ILE A 275 -6.40 -6.72 5.78
N MET A 276 -6.05 -5.90 4.78
CA MET A 276 -6.98 -5.05 4.06
C MET A 276 -6.87 -5.25 2.55
N PRO A 277 -7.60 -6.20 1.97
CA PRO A 277 -7.69 -6.35 0.53
C PRO A 277 -8.21 -5.09 -0.17
N GLY A 278 -7.70 -4.84 -1.37
CA GLY A 278 -8.21 -3.78 -2.22
C GLY A 278 -9.50 -4.20 -2.92
N VAL A 279 -10.51 -3.35 -2.87
CA VAL A 279 -11.82 -3.56 -3.51
C VAL A 279 -12.18 -2.36 -4.36
N SER A 280 -12.52 -2.58 -5.63
CA SER A 280 -13.00 -1.56 -6.56
C SER A 280 -14.51 -1.71 -6.79
N PRO A 281 -15.35 -0.93 -6.07
CA PRO A 281 -16.80 -1.06 -6.14
C PRO A 281 -17.39 -0.19 -7.26
N PHE A 282 -18.21 -0.81 -8.10
CA PHE A 282 -19.14 -0.10 -9.00
C PHE A 282 -20.53 -0.14 -8.37
N VAL A 283 -20.91 0.95 -7.74
CA VAL A 283 -22.13 1.08 -6.94
C VAL A 283 -23.27 1.62 -7.80
N GLY A 284 -24.41 0.94 -7.84
CA GLY A 284 -25.64 1.42 -8.43
C GLY A 284 -26.83 1.23 -7.49
N ARG A 285 -27.86 2.05 -7.59
CA ARG A 285 -29.11 1.82 -6.83
C ARG A 285 -29.83 0.54 -7.29
N THR A 286 -29.54 0.11 -8.51
CA THR A 286 -29.96 -1.16 -9.09
C THR A 286 -28.75 -1.87 -9.70
N GLU A 287 -28.85 -3.18 -9.91
CA GLU A 287 -27.81 -3.95 -10.62
C GLU A 287 -27.58 -3.44 -12.05
N ALA A 288 -28.66 -3.03 -12.73
CA ALA A 288 -28.59 -2.48 -14.07
C ALA A 288 -27.79 -1.16 -14.09
N GLU A 289 -28.00 -0.27 -13.12
CA GLU A 289 -27.25 0.98 -12.99
C GLU A 289 -25.77 0.70 -12.70
N ALA A 290 -25.47 -0.22 -11.79
CA ALA A 290 -24.09 -0.59 -11.48
C ALA A 290 -23.36 -1.16 -12.71
N ARG A 291 -24.06 -2.00 -13.49
CA ARG A 291 -23.52 -2.57 -14.72
C ARG A 291 -23.32 -1.51 -15.80
N GLU A 292 -24.25 -0.59 -15.97
CA GLU A 292 -24.14 0.53 -16.92
C GLU A 292 -22.92 1.41 -16.60
N LYS A 293 -22.69 1.72 -15.31
CA LYS A 293 -21.50 2.47 -14.85
C LYS A 293 -20.20 1.73 -15.21
N TYR A 294 -20.16 0.43 -14.98
CA TYR A 294 -19.01 -0.41 -15.35
C TYR A 294 -18.78 -0.43 -16.87
N ASP A 295 -19.83 -0.70 -17.64
CA ASP A 295 -19.74 -0.82 -19.10
C ASP A 295 -19.35 0.52 -19.73
N ARG A 296 -19.90 1.63 -19.24
CA ARG A 296 -19.55 2.98 -19.68
C ARG A 296 -18.07 3.28 -19.46
N LEU A 297 -17.54 3.03 -18.26
CA LEU A 297 -16.14 3.29 -17.96
C LEU A 297 -15.22 2.37 -18.76
N THR A 298 -15.58 1.10 -18.89
CA THR A 298 -14.84 0.09 -19.67
C THR A 298 -14.80 0.45 -21.16
N SER A 299 -15.88 1.01 -21.72
CA SER A 299 -15.94 1.48 -23.12
C SER A 299 -14.98 2.63 -23.44
N LEU A 300 -14.50 3.35 -22.42
CA LEU A 300 -13.50 4.41 -22.58
C LEU A 300 -12.06 3.91 -22.68
N ILE A 301 -11.79 2.61 -22.51
CA ILE A 301 -10.45 2.06 -22.62
C ILE A 301 -10.00 2.11 -24.09
N LEU A 302 -8.86 2.76 -24.32
CA LEU A 302 -8.20 2.68 -25.62
C LEU A 302 -7.52 1.31 -25.74
N PRO A 303 -7.63 0.60 -26.87
CA PRO A 303 -7.01 -0.71 -27.04
C PRO A 303 -5.51 -0.70 -26.75
N GLU A 304 -4.79 0.33 -27.17
CA GLU A 304 -3.36 0.51 -26.92
C GLU A 304 -3.04 0.62 -25.42
N ASP A 305 -3.85 1.32 -24.63
CA ASP A 305 -3.69 1.41 -23.18
C ASP A 305 -3.96 0.05 -22.51
N GLY A 306 -4.95 -0.69 -22.99
CA GLY A 306 -5.29 -2.02 -22.50
C GLY A 306 -4.17 -3.04 -22.78
N ILE A 307 -3.60 -3.02 -23.98
CA ILE A 307 -2.45 -3.86 -24.38
C ILE A 307 -1.22 -3.50 -23.54
N ALA A 308 -0.94 -2.20 -23.39
CA ALA A 308 0.16 -1.71 -22.59
C ALA A 308 0.06 -2.15 -21.13
N LEU A 309 -1.16 -2.09 -20.55
CA LEU A 309 -1.43 -2.57 -19.19
C LEU A 309 -1.16 -4.08 -19.06
N LEU A 310 -1.67 -4.91 -19.99
CA LEU A 310 -1.41 -6.35 -19.99
C LEU A 310 0.07 -6.66 -20.11
N ASN A 311 0.77 -6.01 -21.02
CA ASN A 311 2.19 -6.19 -21.21
C ASN A 311 2.96 -5.81 -19.92
N GLY A 312 2.67 -4.67 -19.32
CA GLY A 312 3.28 -4.25 -18.06
C GLY A 312 3.08 -5.27 -16.93
N LEU A 313 1.87 -5.78 -16.77
CA LEU A 313 1.52 -6.73 -15.72
C LEU A 313 2.08 -8.14 -15.96
N THR A 314 2.40 -8.49 -17.20
CA THR A 314 3.04 -9.76 -17.56
C THR A 314 4.59 -9.67 -17.63
N GLY A 315 5.15 -8.55 -17.16
CA GLY A 315 6.60 -8.37 -17.06
C GLY A 315 7.28 -7.90 -18.36
N GLY A 316 6.53 -7.26 -19.26
CA GLY A 316 7.06 -6.70 -20.51
C GLY A 316 7.44 -7.73 -21.58
N THR A 317 7.05 -9.00 -21.39
CA THR A 317 7.47 -10.11 -22.27
C THR A 317 6.43 -10.49 -23.31
N LEU A 318 5.23 -9.92 -23.24
CA LEU A 318 4.11 -10.27 -24.09
C LEU A 318 4.00 -9.27 -25.25
N ASP A 319 4.41 -9.68 -26.44
CA ASP A 319 4.19 -8.89 -27.65
C ASP A 319 2.78 -9.15 -28.21
N LEU A 320 1.91 -8.17 -28.07
CA LEU A 320 0.54 -8.18 -28.61
C LEU A 320 0.39 -7.25 -29.81
N SER A 321 1.48 -6.74 -30.38
CA SER A 321 1.44 -5.92 -31.59
C SER A 321 0.89 -6.73 -32.75
N GLY A 322 -0.19 -6.27 -33.34
CA GLY A 322 -0.88 -6.97 -34.44
C GLY A 322 -1.69 -8.21 -34.05
N ALA A 323 -1.86 -8.49 -32.74
CA ALA A 323 -2.71 -9.58 -32.27
C ALA A 323 -4.19 -9.28 -32.56
N ASP A 324 -4.96 -10.32 -32.87
CA ASP A 324 -6.42 -10.23 -32.90
C ASP A 324 -6.93 -10.05 -31.47
N LEU A 325 -7.45 -8.87 -31.15
CA LEU A 325 -7.94 -8.52 -29.81
C LEU A 325 -9.15 -9.38 -29.38
N ASP A 326 -9.86 -9.94 -30.31
CA ASP A 326 -11.00 -10.80 -30.05
C ASP A 326 -10.61 -12.31 -30.10
N GLY A 327 -9.29 -12.57 -30.26
CA GLY A 327 -8.66 -13.88 -30.12
C GLY A 327 -8.17 -14.16 -28.68
N PRO A 328 -7.68 -15.40 -28.43
CA PRO A 328 -7.16 -15.80 -27.13
C PRO A 328 -5.79 -15.19 -26.84
N LEU A 329 -5.43 -15.11 -25.53
CA LEU A 329 -4.11 -14.67 -25.11
C LEU A 329 -3.01 -15.64 -25.58
N PRO A 330 -1.99 -15.19 -26.34
CA PRO A 330 -0.89 -16.04 -26.75
C PRO A 330 -0.04 -16.49 -25.56
N PRO A 331 0.75 -17.59 -25.69
CA PRO A 331 1.69 -18.00 -24.66
C PRO A 331 2.68 -16.86 -24.33
N ALA A 332 2.88 -16.57 -23.06
CA ALA A 332 3.87 -15.57 -22.64
C ALA A 332 5.21 -16.25 -22.36
N PRO A 333 6.34 -15.66 -22.80
CA PRO A 333 7.67 -16.12 -22.41
C PRO A 333 7.88 -16.05 -20.89
N PRO A 334 8.77 -16.87 -20.30
CA PRO A 334 9.14 -16.77 -18.90
C PRO A 334 9.67 -15.37 -18.58
N THR A 335 9.33 -14.84 -17.40
CA THR A 335 9.83 -13.55 -16.92
C THR A 335 10.58 -13.69 -15.60
N GLU A 336 11.65 -12.91 -15.40
CA GLU A 336 12.28 -12.71 -14.09
C GLU A 336 11.59 -11.58 -13.29
N GLY A 337 10.64 -10.87 -13.90
CA GLY A 337 9.87 -9.79 -13.29
C GLY A 337 8.73 -10.30 -12.41
N MET A 338 7.49 -10.03 -12.78
CA MET A 338 6.30 -10.30 -11.96
C MET A 338 5.70 -11.69 -12.20
N LYS A 339 6.46 -12.74 -11.88
CA LYS A 339 6.05 -14.15 -12.11
C LYS A 339 4.64 -14.47 -11.59
N SER A 340 4.33 -14.05 -10.37
CA SER A 340 3.01 -14.29 -9.77
C SER A 340 1.85 -13.60 -10.51
N ARG A 341 2.08 -12.38 -11.00
CA ARG A 341 1.08 -11.65 -11.80
C ARG A 341 0.89 -12.27 -13.19
N GLN A 342 1.98 -12.64 -13.86
CA GLN A 342 1.91 -13.31 -15.15
C GLN A 342 1.11 -14.61 -15.04
N THR A 343 1.38 -15.42 -13.99
CA THR A 343 0.65 -16.65 -13.71
C THR A 343 -0.84 -16.39 -13.46
N LEU A 344 -1.17 -15.39 -12.62
CA LEU A 344 -2.56 -15.03 -12.32
C LEU A 344 -3.32 -14.59 -13.57
N ILE A 345 -2.73 -13.71 -14.39
CA ILE A 345 -3.38 -13.21 -15.62
C ILE A 345 -3.63 -14.35 -16.60
N ARG A 346 -2.68 -15.27 -16.75
CA ARG A 346 -2.83 -16.45 -17.58
C ARG A 346 -3.95 -17.34 -17.06
N GLN A 347 -3.95 -17.67 -15.77
CA GLN A 347 -4.97 -18.50 -15.14
C GLN A 347 -6.36 -17.90 -15.36
N ILE A 348 -6.55 -16.61 -15.13
CA ILE A 348 -7.84 -15.93 -15.33
C ILE A 348 -8.27 -15.95 -16.80
N ALA A 349 -7.34 -15.72 -17.74
CA ALA A 349 -7.65 -15.80 -19.16
C ALA A 349 -8.16 -17.19 -19.55
N ASP A 350 -7.50 -18.24 -19.05
CA ASP A 350 -7.81 -19.65 -19.37
C ASP A 350 -9.12 -20.09 -18.68
N GLU A 351 -9.30 -19.81 -17.39
CA GLU A 351 -10.50 -20.19 -16.63
C GLU A 351 -11.78 -19.53 -17.16
N ASN A 352 -11.70 -18.28 -17.64
CA ASN A 352 -12.85 -17.55 -18.15
C ASN A 352 -12.95 -17.55 -19.68
N THR A 353 -12.01 -18.19 -20.37
CA THR A 353 -11.94 -18.19 -21.84
C THR A 353 -11.98 -16.76 -22.43
N PHE A 354 -11.27 -15.83 -21.77
CA PHE A 354 -11.27 -14.43 -22.18
C PHE A 354 -10.49 -14.21 -23.47
N THR A 355 -11.05 -13.36 -24.34
CA THR A 355 -10.28 -12.73 -25.42
C THR A 355 -9.29 -11.73 -24.83
N ILE A 356 -8.29 -11.30 -25.61
CA ILE A 356 -7.33 -10.25 -25.19
C ILE A 356 -8.09 -9.00 -24.76
N ARG A 357 -9.14 -8.60 -25.51
CA ARG A 357 -9.99 -7.45 -25.20
C ARG A 357 -10.67 -7.61 -23.85
N GLN A 358 -11.35 -8.71 -23.62
CA GLN A 358 -12.03 -8.99 -22.35
C GLN A 358 -11.04 -9.04 -21.19
N LEU A 359 -9.86 -9.61 -21.40
CA LEU A 359 -8.83 -9.71 -20.38
C LEU A 359 -8.28 -8.34 -19.99
N TYR A 360 -7.94 -7.45 -20.95
CA TYR A 360 -7.47 -6.13 -20.56
C TYR A 360 -8.57 -5.27 -19.93
N GLN A 361 -9.82 -5.43 -20.35
CA GLN A 361 -10.97 -4.76 -19.71
C GLN A 361 -11.15 -5.21 -18.27
N TRP A 362 -11.03 -6.52 -18.04
CA TRP A 362 -11.08 -7.07 -16.68
C TRP A 362 -9.93 -6.55 -15.81
N VAL A 363 -8.70 -6.57 -16.31
CA VAL A 363 -7.53 -6.07 -15.59
C VAL A 363 -7.64 -4.56 -15.32
N ALA A 364 -8.15 -3.79 -16.28
CA ALA A 364 -8.28 -2.35 -16.20
C ALA A 364 -9.21 -1.89 -15.06
N SER A 365 -10.20 -2.71 -14.70
CA SER A 365 -11.20 -2.36 -13.68
C SER A 365 -10.57 -2.13 -12.31
N ALA A 366 -9.63 -3.00 -11.88
CA ALA A 366 -9.05 -2.93 -10.55
C ALA A 366 -7.55 -3.30 -10.50
N ARG A 367 -6.88 -3.49 -11.63
CA ARG A 367 -5.44 -3.83 -11.74
C ARG A 367 -5.04 -5.08 -10.94
N GLY A 368 -5.95 -6.06 -10.86
CA GLY A 368 -5.75 -7.30 -10.11
C GLY A 368 -6.23 -7.23 -8.66
N HIS A 369 -6.87 -6.16 -8.22
CA HIS A 369 -7.71 -6.13 -7.02
C HIS A 369 -9.13 -6.58 -7.34
N PHE A 370 -9.91 -6.83 -6.30
CA PHE A 370 -11.26 -7.36 -6.44
C PHE A 370 -12.24 -6.29 -6.93
N THR A 371 -12.92 -6.56 -8.05
CA THR A 371 -13.99 -5.70 -8.57
C THR A 371 -15.33 -6.24 -8.12
N VAL A 372 -16.17 -5.38 -7.53
CA VAL A 372 -17.54 -5.71 -7.14
C VAL A 372 -18.50 -4.76 -7.85
N ILE A 373 -19.48 -5.34 -8.55
CA ILE A 373 -20.49 -4.58 -9.29
C ILE A 373 -21.85 -4.93 -8.71
N GLY A 374 -22.58 -3.97 -8.18
CA GLY A 374 -23.89 -4.28 -7.60
C GLY A 374 -24.52 -3.13 -6.82
N THR A 375 -25.62 -3.48 -6.18
CA THR A 375 -26.33 -2.59 -5.25
C THR A 375 -25.55 -2.44 -3.93
N PRO A 376 -25.85 -1.41 -3.12
CA PRO A 376 -25.24 -1.24 -1.80
C PRO A 376 -25.34 -2.48 -0.93
N ALA A 377 -26.49 -3.18 -0.97
CA ALA A 377 -26.70 -4.40 -0.21
C ALA A 377 -25.79 -5.54 -0.67
N GLN A 378 -25.65 -5.78 -1.97
CA GLN A 378 -24.78 -6.82 -2.54
C GLN A 378 -23.30 -6.54 -2.28
N ILE A 379 -22.87 -5.27 -2.34
CA ILE A 379 -21.51 -4.89 -2.01
C ILE A 379 -21.27 -5.13 -0.50
N ALA A 380 -22.21 -4.71 0.35
CA ALA A 380 -22.12 -4.96 1.78
C ALA A 380 -22.12 -6.46 2.12
N ASP A 381 -22.93 -7.30 1.43
CA ASP A 381 -22.91 -8.76 1.58
C ASP A 381 -21.51 -9.33 1.32
N THR A 382 -20.87 -8.89 0.25
CA THR A 382 -19.51 -9.33 -0.12
C THR A 382 -18.47 -8.91 0.94
N LEU A 383 -18.50 -7.65 1.39
CA LEU A 383 -17.58 -7.16 2.41
C LEU A 383 -17.80 -7.87 3.75
N GLU A 384 -19.05 -8.12 4.14
CA GLU A 384 -19.42 -8.87 5.34
C GLU A 384 -18.92 -10.32 5.27
N GLU A 385 -19.13 -10.99 4.13
CA GLU A 385 -18.65 -12.36 3.91
C GLU A 385 -17.14 -12.48 4.09
N TRP A 386 -16.36 -11.61 3.46
CA TRP A 386 -14.91 -11.62 3.60
C TRP A 386 -14.43 -11.29 5.01
N PHE A 387 -15.10 -10.35 5.66
CA PHE A 387 -14.77 -9.94 7.02
C PHE A 387 -15.09 -11.00 8.06
N THR A 388 -16.26 -11.64 7.97
CA THR A 388 -16.72 -12.65 8.94
C THR A 388 -15.99 -13.99 8.78
N ASN A 389 -15.54 -14.31 7.57
CA ASN A 389 -14.85 -15.56 7.25
C ASN A 389 -13.32 -15.44 7.22
N GLU A 390 -12.74 -14.46 7.91
CA GLU A 390 -11.28 -14.31 8.04
C GLU A 390 -10.55 -14.14 6.69
N GLY A 391 -11.17 -13.51 5.73
CA GLY A 391 -10.54 -13.04 4.49
C GLY A 391 -9.95 -11.64 4.64
N ALA A 392 -10.47 -10.85 5.59
CA ALA A 392 -10.08 -9.45 5.79
C ALA A 392 -10.35 -8.96 7.22
N ASP A 393 -9.59 -7.96 7.68
CA ASP A 393 -9.90 -7.13 8.86
C ASP A 393 -10.57 -5.80 8.46
N GLY A 394 -10.52 -5.47 7.19
CA GLY A 394 -11.06 -4.28 6.56
C GLY A 394 -10.73 -4.26 5.07
N PHE A 395 -10.93 -3.13 4.41
CA PHE A 395 -10.72 -3.02 2.98
C PHE A 395 -10.09 -1.68 2.59
N ASN A 396 -9.21 -1.68 1.59
CA ASN A 396 -8.88 -0.48 0.87
C ASN A 396 -9.86 -0.31 -0.29
N ILE A 397 -10.68 0.72 -0.24
CA ILE A 397 -11.64 1.06 -1.29
C ILE A 397 -10.90 1.82 -2.39
N LEU A 398 -11.01 1.31 -3.61
CA LEU A 398 -10.41 1.84 -4.81
C LEU A 398 -11.50 2.34 -5.76
N PRO A 399 -12.03 3.56 -5.58
CA PRO A 399 -13.09 4.06 -6.45
C PRO A 399 -12.63 4.01 -7.91
N PRO A 400 -13.43 3.44 -8.82
CA PRO A 400 -13.02 3.30 -10.22
C PRO A 400 -12.70 4.64 -10.88
N TRP A 401 -13.49 5.65 -10.62
CA TRP A 401 -13.26 7.06 -10.98
C TRP A 401 -13.64 7.98 -9.82
N LEU A 402 -13.24 9.26 -9.88
CA LEU A 402 -13.41 10.23 -8.80
C LEU A 402 -14.05 11.53 -9.33
N PRO A 403 -14.85 12.26 -8.54
CA PRO A 403 -15.22 11.95 -7.16
C PRO A 403 -16.36 10.95 -7.04
N THR A 404 -17.24 10.83 -8.04
CA THR A 404 -18.53 10.11 -7.99
C THR A 404 -18.43 8.69 -7.48
N GLY A 405 -17.36 7.94 -7.83
CA GLY A 405 -17.19 6.57 -7.34
C GLY A 405 -16.93 6.50 -5.82
N LEU A 406 -16.31 7.54 -5.24
CA LEU A 406 -16.17 7.68 -3.79
C LEU A 406 -17.49 8.12 -3.16
N ASP A 407 -18.15 9.12 -3.75
CA ASP A 407 -19.43 9.64 -3.27
C ASP A 407 -20.49 8.54 -3.21
N ASP A 408 -20.61 7.73 -4.28
CA ASP A 408 -21.51 6.57 -4.32
C ASP A 408 -21.25 5.57 -3.17
N PHE A 409 -19.99 5.30 -2.87
CA PHE A 409 -19.65 4.40 -1.77
C PHE A 409 -20.00 5.00 -0.42
N VAL A 410 -19.68 6.28 -0.21
CA VAL A 410 -19.96 7.00 1.04
C VAL A 410 -21.45 7.15 1.27
N ASP A 411 -22.21 7.52 0.25
CA ASP A 411 -23.65 7.81 0.38
C ASP A 411 -24.52 6.56 0.41
N LEU A 412 -24.09 5.46 -0.20
CA LEU A 412 -24.94 4.30 -0.40
C LEU A 412 -24.45 3.05 0.35
N VAL A 413 -23.15 2.76 0.35
CA VAL A 413 -22.62 1.52 0.95
C VAL A 413 -22.32 1.70 2.44
N ILE A 414 -21.72 2.81 2.84
CA ILE A 414 -21.41 3.07 4.26
C ILE A 414 -22.66 3.02 5.15
N PRO A 415 -23.80 3.67 4.82
CA PRO A 415 -25.01 3.55 5.61
C PRO A 415 -25.51 2.11 5.76
N GLU A 416 -25.36 1.29 4.73
CA GLU A 416 -25.75 -0.13 4.80
C GLU A 416 -24.83 -0.92 5.72
N LEU A 417 -23.52 -0.70 5.68
CA LEU A 417 -22.56 -1.30 6.62
C LEU A 417 -22.83 -0.85 8.07
N GLN A 418 -23.18 0.40 8.27
CA GLN A 418 -23.57 0.94 9.58
C GLN A 418 -24.87 0.33 10.10
N ARG A 419 -25.89 0.21 9.24
CA ARG A 419 -27.17 -0.44 9.57
C ARG A 419 -26.98 -1.90 10.02
N ARG A 420 -26.02 -2.61 9.41
CA ARG A 420 -25.64 -3.99 9.81
C ARG A 420 -24.78 -4.03 11.07
N GLY A 421 -24.36 -2.89 11.60
CA GLY A 421 -23.46 -2.84 12.73
C GLY A 421 -22.01 -3.24 12.42
N LEU A 422 -21.63 -3.31 11.15
CA LEU A 422 -20.31 -3.72 10.69
C LEU A 422 -19.28 -2.57 10.64
N PHE A 423 -19.75 -1.34 10.55
CA PHE A 423 -18.92 -0.15 10.45
C PHE A 423 -19.27 0.88 11.53
N ARG A 424 -18.34 1.80 11.79
CA ARG A 424 -18.52 2.88 12.78
C ARG A 424 -19.56 3.90 12.34
N THR A 425 -20.22 4.54 13.29
CA THR A 425 -21.13 5.68 13.08
C THR A 425 -20.49 7.02 13.47
N ALA A 426 -19.35 6.99 14.13
CA ALA A 426 -18.52 8.14 14.48
C ALA A 426 -17.07 7.67 14.68
N TYR A 427 -16.10 8.57 14.56
CA TYR A 427 -14.74 8.27 14.97
C TYR A 427 -14.65 8.03 16.48
N GLU A 428 -13.91 7.01 16.88
CA GLU A 428 -13.78 6.59 18.28
C GLU A 428 -12.52 7.17 18.93
N GLY A 429 -11.52 7.52 18.11
CA GLY A 429 -10.21 8.03 18.51
C GLY A 429 -9.83 9.33 17.80
N ARG A 430 -8.71 9.92 18.24
CA ARG A 430 -8.12 11.12 17.65
C ARG A 430 -6.98 10.79 16.70
N THR A 431 -6.25 9.72 16.99
CA THR A 431 -5.10 9.28 16.21
C THR A 431 -5.48 8.16 15.24
N LEU A 432 -4.65 7.93 14.22
CA LEU A 432 -4.84 6.82 13.28
C LEU A 432 -4.80 5.47 14.01
N ARG A 433 -3.89 5.30 15.00
CA ARG A 433 -3.80 4.08 15.80
C ARG A 433 -5.08 3.80 16.57
N GLU A 434 -5.59 4.79 17.27
CA GLU A 434 -6.84 4.65 18.02
C GLU A 434 -7.99 4.23 17.12
N ASN A 435 -8.13 4.89 15.96
CA ASN A 435 -9.18 4.56 14.98
C ASN A 435 -9.03 3.17 14.38
N LEU A 436 -7.80 2.66 14.24
CA LEU A 436 -7.51 1.30 13.78
C LEU A 436 -7.59 0.25 14.90
N GLY A 437 -7.71 0.66 16.16
CA GLY A 437 -7.68 -0.24 17.32
C GLY A 437 -6.27 -0.80 17.61
N LEU A 438 -5.23 -0.09 17.22
CA LEU A 438 -3.84 -0.46 17.44
C LEU A 438 -3.29 0.18 18.73
N PRO A 439 -2.43 -0.52 19.48
CA PRO A 439 -1.81 0.06 20.67
C PRO A 439 -0.80 1.16 20.30
N VAL A 440 -0.67 2.15 21.16
CA VAL A 440 0.44 3.10 21.09
C VAL A 440 1.72 2.36 21.54
N PRO A 441 2.81 2.37 20.73
CA PRO A 441 4.08 1.79 21.15
C PRO A 441 4.58 2.48 22.42
N SER A 442 5.03 1.67 23.40
CA SER A 442 5.58 2.21 24.64
C SER A 442 6.75 3.16 24.35
N ALA A 443 6.81 4.28 25.07
CA ALA A 443 7.96 5.14 25.01
C ALA A 443 9.21 4.38 25.52
N PRO A 444 10.40 4.64 24.95
CA PRO A 444 11.63 4.07 25.47
C PRO A 444 11.85 4.56 26.90
N THR A 445 12.48 3.73 27.73
CA THR A 445 12.98 4.12 29.03
C THR A 445 14.46 3.73 29.11
N ARG A 446 15.25 4.32 30.02
CA ARG A 446 16.66 3.93 30.21
C ARG A 446 16.88 2.42 30.34
N ASN A 447 15.92 1.70 30.91
CA ASN A 447 16.01 0.25 31.11
C ASN A 447 15.58 -0.55 29.87
N THR A 448 14.86 0.07 28.92
CA THR A 448 14.42 -0.55 27.67
C THR A 448 15.19 -0.01 26.46
N ALA A 449 16.13 0.92 26.66
CA ALA A 449 17.02 1.37 25.61
C ALA A 449 17.63 0.17 24.92
N VAL A 450 17.37 0.05 23.64
CA VAL A 450 17.62 -1.07 22.75
C VAL A 450 18.99 -1.69 23.05
N THR A 451 18.99 -2.84 23.72
CA THR A 451 20.18 -3.66 23.75
C THR A 451 20.54 -4.00 22.30
N ARG A 452 21.82 -3.95 21.95
CA ARG A 452 22.37 -4.18 20.59
C ARG A 452 21.82 -5.40 19.87
N ASP A 453 21.10 -6.27 20.57
CA ASP A 453 20.56 -7.55 20.07
C ASP A 453 19.18 -7.47 19.44
N SER A 454 18.39 -6.40 19.67
CA SER A 454 17.02 -6.33 19.15
C SER A 454 16.93 -6.03 17.64
N VAL A 455 17.94 -5.41 17.07
CA VAL A 455 18.04 -5.17 15.60
C VAL A 455 18.48 -6.46 14.87
N THR A 456 19.17 -7.36 15.56
CA THR A 456 19.67 -8.66 15.01
C THR A 456 18.65 -9.78 15.09
N GLN A 457 17.52 -9.60 15.77
CA GLN A 457 16.47 -10.64 15.92
C GLN A 457 15.41 -10.65 14.80
N LEU A 458 15.56 -9.85 13.76
CA LEU A 458 14.75 -10.06 12.56
C LEU A 458 15.09 -11.46 11.99
N PRO A 459 14.09 -12.28 11.63
CA PRO A 459 14.35 -13.60 11.07
C PRO A 459 15.32 -13.45 9.90
N ARG A 460 16.36 -14.29 9.87
CA ARG A 460 17.32 -14.32 8.74
C ARG A 460 16.54 -14.72 7.49
N ILE A 461 16.15 -13.74 6.72
CA ILE A 461 15.48 -13.91 5.44
C ILE A 461 16.49 -14.62 4.51
N GLY A 462 16.20 -15.88 4.17
CA GLY A 462 16.83 -16.67 3.12
C GLY A 462 18.36 -16.83 3.18
N ARG A 463 18.85 -17.91 3.84
CA ARG A 463 20.08 -18.54 3.34
C ARG A 463 19.68 -19.48 2.19
N PRO A 464 20.28 -19.37 1.00
CA PRO A 464 20.15 -20.44 0.02
C PRO A 464 20.75 -21.71 0.60
N ASN A 465 20.01 -22.83 0.51
CA ASN A 465 20.56 -24.15 0.81
C ASN A 465 21.83 -24.36 -0.03
N SER A 466 22.92 -24.63 0.68
CA SER A 466 24.24 -24.86 0.10
C SER A 466 24.26 -26.12 -0.78
N ALA A 467 25.04 -26.00 -1.84
CA ALA A 467 25.67 -27.03 -2.63
C ALA A 467 24.93 -27.54 -3.88
N ILE A 468 25.14 -26.83 -4.99
CA ILE A 468 25.53 -27.47 -6.24
C ILE A 468 26.61 -26.60 -6.86
N ALA A 469 27.82 -27.13 -6.92
CA ALA A 469 28.93 -26.56 -7.65
C ALA A 469 28.68 -26.77 -9.14
N ILE A 470 28.57 -25.69 -9.92
CA ILE A 470 28.58 -25.73 -11.37
C ILE A 470 29.67 -24.79 -11.86
N SER A 471 30.61 -25.40 -12.62
CA SER A 471 31.73 -24.79 -13.30
C SER A 471 31.28 -23.69 -14.25
N ALA A 472 32.09 -22.62 -14.36
CA ALA A 472 31.92 -21.50 -15.26
C ALA A 472 32.08 -21.93 -16.73
N PRO A 473 31.31 -21.36 -17.62
CA PRO A 473 31.71 -21.20 -19.02
C PRO A 473 31.91 -19.73 -19.40
N SER A 474 32.76 -19.59 -20.37
CA SER A 474 33.38 -18.43 -20.98
C SER A 474 32.47 -17.33 -21.51
N VAL A 475 33.04 -16.12 -21.50
CA VAL A 475 32.62 -14.82 -22.03
C VAL A 475 32.10 -14.89 -23.49
N GLY A 476 30.87 -14.38 -23.68
CA GLY A 476 30.28 -14.05 -24.99
C GLY A 476 29.66 -12.65 -24.93
N SER A 477 29.88 -11.85 -25.96
CA SER A 477 29.57 -10.43 -26.13
C SER A 477 28.07 -10.05 -25.98
N PRO A 478 27.78 -8.76 -25.73
CA PRO A 478 26.47 -8.31 -25.24
C PRO A 478 25.42 -8.20 -26.35
N ALA A 479 24.27 -8.77 -26.10
CA ALA A 479 23.05 -8.50 -26.86
C ALA A 479 22.22 -7.41 -26.15
N SER A 480 21.70 -6.52 -26.96
CA SER A 480 20.90 -5.36 -26.57
C SER A 480 19.72 -5.72 -25.65
N VAL A 481 19.68 -5.13 -24.45
CA VAL A 481 18.60 -5.29 -23.48
C VAL A 481 17.57 -4.20 -23.71
N GLN A 482 16.34 -4.58 -24.00
CA GLN A 482 15.18 -3.68 -23.96
C GLN A 482 14.67 -3.53 -22.51
N PRO A 483 14.11 -2.37 -22.13
CA PRO A 483 13.79 -2.08 -20.73
C PRO A 483 12.55 -2.82 -20.24
N ALA A 484 12.66 -3.41 -19.06
CA ALA A 484 11.55 -4.03 -18.34
C ALA A 484 10.67 -2.98 -17.66
N SER A 485 9.37 -3.06 -17.90
CA SER A 485 8.35 -2.13 -17.41
C SER A 485 7.92 -2.37 -15.96
N ALA A 486 7.64 -1.28 -15.29
CA ALA A 486 7.31 -1.17 -13.87
C ALA A 486 5.86 -1.53 -13.54
N VAL A 487 5.62 -2.04 -12.34
CA VAL A 487 4.27 -2.28 -11.82
C VAL A 487 4.10 -1.78 -10.39
N TRP A 488 2.99 -1.13 -10.18
CA TRP A 488 2.52 -0.50 -8.95
C TRP A 488 1.84 -1.48 -7.98
N CYS A 489 2.08 -1.32 -6.69
CA CYS A 489 1.08 -1.63 -5.66
C CYS A 489 0.07 -0.53 -5.58
#